data_7ab30547cf3276aeecde9f0b83d565da
#
_entry.id   7ab30547cf3276aeecde9f0b83d565da
#
_cell.length_a   1.000
_cell.length_b   1.000
_cell.length_c   1.000
_cell.angle_alpha   90.00
_cell.angle_beta   90.00
_cell.angle_gamma   90.00
#
_symmetry.space_group_name_H-M   'P 1'
#
loop_
_entity.id
_entity.type
_entity.pdbx_description
1 polymer ?
#
loop_
_entity_poly.entity_id
_entity_poly.type
_entity_poly.pdbx_seq_one_letter_code
_entity_poly.pdbx_strand_id
1 'polypeptide(L)'
;MGNIGDNIKTRCDKKFTRWRGGDVSRLESFTDSIFAIAITLLVVAHDIPENFDEFTSVMWGFIGFGITFTMLLCIWFTNFKFHRRYGLEDGITIFLNSLFIFLVLFFIYPLKFLAQVLINWGILKNGFGVDFDIGFSGGFAYYDIFIIYGLGGFSIWFVIILMYWHAYNKRKVLELDNQELEITVDTILANSVVCSVIILSVILAIFEAGHWPGMIYLFITPLIFLTFYLKDKVFSNSK
;
A
#
# COMPACT_ATOMS: atom_id res chain seq x y z
N MET A 1 -18.11 1.56 36.12
CA MET A 1 -18.60 2.06 34.83
C MET A 1 -17.44 1.89 33.85
N GLY A 2 -17.40 0.79 33.08
CA GLY A 2 -16.38 0.57 32.07
C GLY A 2 -16.60 1.55 30.92
N ASN A 3 -15.53 2.22 30.53
CA ASN A 3 -15.56 3.26 29.52
C ASN A 3 -16.00 2.66 28.17
N ILE A 4 -17.11 3.12 27.60
CA ILE A 4 -17.66 2.66 26.33
C ILE A 4 -16.60 2.80 25.21
N GLY A 5 -15.68 3.76 25.32
CA GLY A 5 -14.54 3.96 24.41
C GLY A 5 -13.55 2.79 24.33
N ASP A 6 -13.30 2.10 25.46
CA ASP A 6 -12.35 0.97 25.49
C ASP A 6 -12.90 -0.28 24.80
N ASN A 7 -14.22 -0.48 24.86
CA ASN A 7 -14.89 -1.61 24.21
C ASN A 7 -14.97 -1.50 22.69
N ILE A 8 -14.93 -0.29 22.11
CA ILE A 8 -14.93 -0.07 20.67
C ILE A 8 -13.51 -0.20 20.09
N LYS A 9 -12.51 0.28 20.82
CA LYS A 9 -11.08 0.18 20.43
C LYS A 9 -10.59 -1.27 20.33
N THR A 10 -11.07 -2.16 21.18
CA THR A 10 -10.71 -3.59 21.17
C THR A 10 -11.35 -4.40 20.04
N ARG A 11 -12.36 -3.88 19.34
CA ARG A 11 -13.06 -4.62 18.27
C ARG A 11 -12.37 -4.64 16.92
N CYS A 12 -11.49 -3.68 16.61
CA CYS A 12 -10.90 -3.56 15.28
C CYS A 12 -9.66 -4.42 15.04
N ASP A 13 -8.93 -4.81 16.09
CA ASP A 13 -7.77 -5.70 15.96
C ASP A 13 -7.71 -6.67 17.13
N LYS A 14 -8.49 -7.76 17.05
CA LYS A 14 -8.60 -8.78 18.11
C LYS A 14 -7.27 -9.49 18.45
N LYS A 15 -6.26 -9.35 17.58
CA LYS A 15 -4.96 -9.98 17.74
C LYS A 15 -3.95 -9.09 18.47
N PHE A 16 -4.16 -7.78 18.50
CA PHE A 16 -3.26 -6.85 19.18
C PHE A 16 -3.82 -6.48 20.55
N THR A 17 -3.11 -6.85 21.62
CA THR A 17 -3.64 -6.86 22.99
C THR A 17 -3.92 -5.44 23.51
N ARG A 18 -3.04 -4.46 23.16
CA ARG A 18 -3.12 -3.10 23.68
C ARG A 18 -2.83 -2.07 22.61
N TRP A 19 -3.78 -1.20 22.33
CA TRP A 19 -3.57 -0.04 21.49
C TRP A 19 -2.97 1.11 22.31
N ARG A 20 -1.77 1.55 21.92
CA ARG A 20 -1.03 2.61 22.60
C ARG A 20 -1.34 4.00 22.04
N GLY A 21 -1.79 4.10 20.78
CA GLY A 21 -2.34 5.32 20.21
C GLY A 21 -3.70 5.64 20.84
N GLY A 22 -3.71 6.34 21.98
CA GLY A 22 -4.91 6.72 22.71
C GLY A 22 -5.73 7.77 21.97
N ASP A 23 -5.40 9.06 22.18
CA ASP A 23 -5.98 10.16 21.41
C ASP A 23 -5.26 10.30 20.06
N VAL A 24 -5.94 10.89 19.07
CA VAL A 24 -5.35 11.13 17.75
C VAL A 24 -4.17 12.07 17.89
N SER A 25 -2.99 11.63 17.49
CA SER A 25 -1.79 12.45 17.55
C SER A 25 -1.80 13.55 16.47
N ARG A 26 -0.99 14.59 16.67
CA ARG A 26 -0.83 15.63 15.64
C ARG A 26 -0.25 15.07 14.35
N LEU A 27 0.65 14.09 14.45
CA LEU A 27 1.27 13.43 13.31
C LEU A 27 0.23 12.59 12.55
N GLU A 28 -0.62 11.85 13.24
CA GLU A 28 -1.73 11.09 12.67
C GLU A 28 -2.73 12.03 11.97
N SER A 29 -3.16 13.11 12.64
CA SER A 29 -4.07 14.11 12.06
C SER A 29 -3.50 14.79 10.81
N PHE A 30 -2.21 15.10 10.82
CA PHE A 30 -1.52 15.68 9.66
C PHE A 30 -1.50 14.70 8.50
N THR A 31 -1.18 13.44 8.76
CA THR A 31 -1.18 12.38 7.75
C THR A 31 -2.56 12.19 7.14
N ASP A 32 -3.61 12.09 7.97
CA ASP A 32 -4.99 11.92 7.52
C ASP A 32 -5.45 13.10 6.65
N SER A 33 -5.08 14.32 7.01
CA SER A 33 -5.38 15.53 6.23
C SER A 33 -4.72 15.50 4.85
N ILE A 34 -3.48 15.05 4.77
CA ILE A 34 -2.76 14.92 3.49
C ILE A 34 -3.38 13.84 2.62
N PHE A 35 -3.77 12.70 3.17
CA PHE A 35 -4.47 11.66 2.40
C PHE A 35 -5.82 12.18 1.87
N ALA A 36 -6.56 12.95 2.65
CA ALA A 36 -7.81 13.57 2.20
C ALA A 36 -7.57 14.53 1.03
N ILE A 37 -6.54 15.38 1.10
CA ILE A 37 -6.14 16.27 0.01
C ILE A 37 -5.71 15.47 -1.23
N ALA A 38 -4.91 14.44 -1.02
CA ALA A 38 -4.41 13.57 -2.07
C ALA A 38 -5.56 12.91 -2.86
N ILE A 39 -6.56 12.40 -2.17
CA ILE A 39 -7.78 11.82 -2.77
C ILE A 39 -8.56 12.90 -3.53
N THR A 40 -8.68 14.10 -2.97
CA THR A 40 -9.38 15.22 -3.63
C THR A 40 -8.68 15.61 -4.93
N LEU A 41 -7.35 15.75 -4.92
CA LEU A 41 -6.57 16.04 -6.12
C LEU A 41 -6.73 14.95 -7.20
N LEU A 42 -6.86 13.70 -6.80
CA LEU A 42 -7.10 12.60 -7.72
C LEU A 42 -8.44 12.74 -8.47
N VAL A 43 -9.47 13.26 -7.80
CA VAL A 43 -10.81 13.52 -8.41
C VAL A 43 -10.77 14.74 -9.32
N VAL A 44 -10.20 15.86 -8.84
CA VAL A 44 -10.21 17.16 -9.53
C VAL A 44 -9.35 17.20 -10.80
N ALA A 45 -8.43 16.25 -10.96
CA ALA A 45 -7.53 16.20 -12.13
C ALA A 45 -8.21 15.81 -13.47
N HIS A 46 -9.52 15.96 -13.59
CA HIS A 46 -10.26 15.81 -14.86
C HIS A 46 -10.82 17.15 -15.30
N ASP A 47 -10.67 17.43 -16.60
CA ASP A 47 -11.36 18.58 -17.21
C ASP A 47 -12.88 18.34 -17.21
N ILE A 48 -13.62 19.44 -17.20
CA ILE A 48 -15.08 19.37 -17.28
C ILE A 48 -15.45 18.95 -18.71
N PRO A 49 -16.20 17.85 -18.92
CA PRO A 49 -16.57 17.39 -20.25
C PRO A 49 -17.43 18.41 -20.98
N GLU A 50 -17.10 18.71 -22.23
CA GLU A 50 -17.80 19.67 -23.06
C GLU A 50 -18.97 19.04 -23.85
N ASN A 51 -18.97 17.70 -23.98
CA ASN A 51 -19.98 16.96 -24.73
C ASN A 51 -20.30 15.63 -24.05
N PHE A 52 -21.37 14.95 -24.53
CA PHE A 52 -21.85 13.71 -23.92
C PHE A 52 -20.88 12.53 -24.13
N ASP A 53 -20.12 12.51 -25.22
CA ASP A 53 -19.14 11.45 -25.49
C ASP A 53 -17.95 11.55 -24.51
N GLU A 54 -17.49 12.78 -24.28
CA GLU A 54 -16.47 13.04 -23.23
C GLU A 54 -16.98 12.71 -21.83
N PHE A 55 -18.22 13.08 -21.52
CA PHE A 55 -18.84 12.71 -20.25
C PHE A 55 -18.87 11.19 -20.05
N THR A 56 -19.23 10.42 -21.08
CA THR A 56 -19.25 8.97 -21.02
C THR A 56 -17.83 8.40 -20.83
N SER A 57 -16.85 8.96 -21.50
CA SER A 57 -15.43 8.59 -21.30
C SER A 57 -14.95 8.84 -19.88
N VAL A 58 -15.28 10.00 -19.30
CA VAL A 58 -14.97 10.31 -17.90
C VAL A 58 -15.65 9.32 -16.95
N MET A 59 -16.89 8.93 -17.22
CA MET A 59 -17.63 7.94 -16.41
C MET A 59 -16.93 6.58 -16.41
N TRP A 60 -16.43 6.10 -17.53
CA TRP A 60 -15.60 4.89 -17.56
C TRP A 60 -14.28 5.06 -16.80
N GLY A 61 -13.67 6.23 -16.85
CA GLY A 61 -12.49 6.58 -16.06
C GLY A 61 -12.69 6.48 -14.55
N PHE A 62 -13.94 6.55 -14.06
CA PHE A 62 -14.28 6.39 -12.65
C PHE A 62 -13.97 4.99 -12.10
N ILE A 63 -13.93 3.97 -12.94
CA ILE A 63 -13.51 2.62 -12.53
C ILE A 63 -12.02 2.66 -12.13
N GLY A 64 -11.18 3.32 -12.93
CA GLY A 64 -9.76 3.53 -12.62
C GLY A 64 -9.54 4.33 -11.35
N PHE A 65 -10.33 5.37 -11.19
CA PHE A 65 -10.36 6.12 -9.94
C PHE A 65 -10.67 5.21 -8.74
N GLY A 66 -11.70 4.35 -8.83
CA GLY A 66 -12.08 3.42 -7.77
C GLY A 66 -10.95 2.47 -7.37
N ILE A 67 -10.20 1.94 -8.34
CA ILE A 67 -9.03 1.08 -8.08
C ILE A 67 -7.94 1.88 -7.36
N THR A 68 -7.57 3.05 -7.87
CA THR A 68 -6.54 3.91 -7.26
C THR A 68 -6.93 4.34 -5.86
N PHE A 69 -8.20 4.73 -5.66
CA PHE A 69 -8.75 5.08 -4.35
C PHE A 69 -8.62 3.92 -3.36
N THR A 70 -8.98 2.71 -3.79
CA THR A 70 -8.86 1.50 -2.95
C THR A 70 -7.40 1.22 -2.57
N MET A 71 -6.47 1.37 -3.52
CA MET A 71 -5.03 1.21 -3.25
C MET A 71 -4.54 2.24 -2.22
N LEU A 72 -4.93 3.51 -2.36
CA LEU A 72 -4.59 4.56 -1.40
C LEU A 72 -5.17 4.29 -0.02
N LEU A 73 -6.42 3.82 0.07
CA LEU A 73 -7.03 3.43 1.33
C LEU A 73 -6.28 2.27 2.00
N CYS A 74 -5.81 1.28 1.24
CA CYS A 74 -5.00 0.19 1.79
C CYS A 74 -3.66 0.70 2.36
N ILE A 75 -2.99 1.61 1.65
CA ILE A 75 -1.74 2.24 2.11
C ILE A 75 -2.01 3.07 3.38
N TRP A 76 -3.03 3.93 3.35
CA TRP A 76 -3.45 4.71 4.52
C TRP A 76 -3.77 3.82 5.71
N PHE A 77 -4.55 2.75 5.51
CA PHE A 77 -4.94 1.84 6.59
C PHE A 77 -3.75 1.14 7.23
N THR A 78 -2.69 0.88 6.48
CA THR A 78 -1.44 0.31 7.01
C THR A 78 -0.73 1.31 7.93
N ASN A 79 -0.67 2.58 7.53
CA ASN A 79 -0.12 3.67 8.35
C ASN A 79 -0.98 3.92 9.59
N PHE A 80 -2.31 3.99 9.44
CA PHE A 80 -3.25 4.10 10.54
C PHE A 80 -3.05 3.01 11.60
N LYS A 81 -2.93 1.73 11.18
CA LYS A 81 -2.65 0.62 12.10
C LYS A 81 -1.34 0.83 12.86
N PHE A 82 -0.30 1.32 12.20
CA PHE A 82 0.99 1.59 12.84
C PHE A 82 0.83 2.60 13.97
N HIS A 83 0.23 3.75 13.73
CA HIS A 83 0.04 4.78 14.75
C HIS A 83 -0.85 4.29 15.90
N ARG A 84 -1.92 3.58 15.60
CA ARG A 84 -2.82 3.03 16.63
C ARG A 84 -2.17 1.96 17.50
N ARG A 85 -1.33 1.12 16.92
CA ARG A 85 -0.65 0.04 17.66
C ARG A 85 0.43 0.57 18.56
N TYR A 86 1.27 1.46 18.08
CA TYR A 86 2.52 1.83 18.77
C TYR A 86 2.46 3.21 19.41
N GLY A 87 1.69 4.16 18.91
CA GLY A 87 1.59 5.52 19.45
C GLY A 87 2.94 6.24 19.50
N LEU A 88 3.86 5.95 18.58
CA LEU A 88 5.19 6.54 18.54
C LEU A 88 5.15 7.93 17.93
N GLU A 89 5.77 8.92 18.60
CA GLU A 89 5.89 10.32 18.17
C GLU A 89 7.33 10.86 18.26
N ASP A 90 8.31 9.98 18.23
CA ASP A 90 9.72 10.39 18.26
C ASP A 90 10.24 10.90 16.91
N GLY A 91 11.40 11.58 16.94
CA GLY A 91 11.97 12.22 15.76
C GLY A 91 12.16 11.27 14.55
N ILE A 92 12.50 9.99 14.82
CA ILE A 92 12.64 8.97 13.75
C ILE A 92 11.28 8.63 13.15
N THR A 93 10.26 8.45 13.97
CA THR A 93 8.88 8.19 13.50
C THR A 93 8.35 9.37 12.68
N ILE A 94 8.57 10.60 13.14
CA ILE A 94 8.18 11.82 12.41
C ILE A 94 8.87 11.87 11.05
N PHE A 95 10.17 11.61 11.00
CA PHE A 95 10.94 11.61 9.73
C PHE A 95 10.44 10.52 8.76
N LEU A 96 10.31 9.27 9.23
CA LEU A 96 9.83 8.16 8.40
C LEU A 96 8.40 8.38 7.91
N ASN A 97 7.52 8.91 8.77
CA ASN A 97 6.15 9.22 8.36
C ASN A 97 6.10 10.38 7.35
N SER A 98 6.95 11.40 7.50
CA SER A 98 7.06 12.48 6.53
C SER A 98 7.58 11.99 5.18
N LEU A 99 8.58 11.11 5.18
CA LEU A 99 9.08 10.46 3.97
C LEU A 99 8.00 9.58 3.31
N PHE A 100 7.24 8.82 4.11
CA PHE A 100 6.12 8.03 3.64
C PHE A 100 5.07 8.90 2.93
N ILE A 101 4.65 9.99 3.54
CA ILE A 101 3.70 10.95 2.97
C ILE A 101 4.24 11.53 1.65
N PHE A 102 5.50 11.96 1.63
CA PHE A 102 6.14 12.48 0.43
C PHE A 102 6.09 11.47 -0.73
N LEU A 103 6.45 10.22 -0.47
CA LEU A 103 6.41 9.16 -1.48
C LEU A 103 4.99 8.89 -1.97
N VAL A 104 4.01 8.83 -1.07
CA VAL A 104 2.60 8.64 -1.45
C VAL A 104 2.12 9.77 -2.34
N LEU A 105 2.37 11.03 -1.98
CA LEU A 105 1.98 12.18 -2.80
C LEU A 105 2.65 12.18 -4.17
N PHE A 106 3.93 11.83 -4.22
CA PHE A 106 4.67 11.75 -5.47
C PHE A 106 4.11 10.66 -6.40
N PHE A 107 3.70 9.52 -5.84
CA PHE A 107 3.19 8.39 -6.61
C PHE A 107 1.69 8.40 -6.87
N ILE A 108 0.93 9.35 -6.34
CA ILE A 108 -0.53 9.39 -6.53
C ILE A 108 -0.91 9.58 -8.00
N TYR A 109 -0.17 10.43 -8.72
CA TYR A 109 -0.41 10.68 -10.14
C TYR A 109 -0.05 9.47 -11.02
N PRO A 110 1.15 8.87 -10.90
CA PRO A 110 1.45 7.60 -11.52
C PRO A 110 0.42 6.50 -11.23
N LEU A 111 -0.04 6.33 -9.98
CA LEU A 111 -1.05 5.31 -9.62
C LEU A 111 -2.35 5.46 -10.41
N LYS A 112 -2.80 6.69 -10.67
CA LYS A 112 -3.98 6.94 -11.51
C LYS A 112 -3.74 6.45 -12.94
N PHE A 113 -2.58 6.73 -13.53
CA PHE A 113 -2.22 6.26 -14.86
C PHE A 113 -2.16 4.72 -14.90
N LEU A 114 -1.56 4.07 -13.91
CA LEU A 114 -1.52 2.61 -13.80
C LEU A 114 -2.92 2.00 -13.77
N ALA A 115 -3.84 2.58 -13.01
CA ALA A 115 -5.21 2.10 -12.92
C ALA A 115 -5.92 2.19 -14.29
N GLN A 116 -5.72 3.26 -15.05
CA GLN A 116 -6.24 3.39 -16.41
C GLN A 116 -5.65 2.33 -17.37
N VAL A 117 -4.34 2.09 -17.28
CA VAL A 117 -3.68 1.03 -18.06
C VAL A 117 -4.27 -0.35 -17.75
N LEU A 118 -4.42 -0.70 -16.47
CA LEU A 118 -4.96 -2.00 -16.05
C LEU A 118 -6.39 -2.23 -16.54
N ILE A 119 -7.23 -1.18 -16.51
CA ILE A 119 -8.61 -1.27 -16.97
C ILE A 119 -8.66 -1.46 -18.48
N ASN A 120 -7.93 -0.65 -19.22
CA ASN A 120 -7.91 -0.72 -20.67
C ASN A 120 -7.37 -2.07 -21.17
N TRP A 121 -6.34 -2.60 -20.49
CA TRP A 121 -5.71 -3.85 -20.94
C TRP A 121 -6.52 -5.10 -20.57
N GLY A 122 -7.20 -5.09 -19.44
CA GLY A 122 -7.85 -6.29 -18.91
C GLY A 122 -9.36 -6.33 -19.08
N ILE A 123 -10.05 -5.28 -18.65
CA ILE A 123 -11.50 -5.32 -18.46
C ILE A 123 -12.25 -4.71 -19.65
N LEU A 124 -11.82 -3.56 -20.13
CA LEU A 124 -12.57 -2.82 -21.16
C LEU A 124 -12.29 -3.37 -22.56
N LYS A 125 -11.06 -3.70 -22.89
CA LYS A 125 -10.72 -4.24 -24.21
C LYS A 125 -11.29 -5.64 -24.44
N ASN A 126 -11.13 -6.53 -23.46
CA ASN A 126 -11.56 -7.92 -23.57
C ASN A 126 -13.02 -8.15 -23.16
N GLY A 127 -13.61 -7.27 -22.31
CA GLY A 127 -14.94 -7.44 -21.78
C GLY A 127 -16.02 -6.60 -22.48
N PHE A 128 -15.70 -5.36 -22.84
CA PHE A 128 -16.68 -4.40 -23.36
C PHE A 128 -16.34 -3.84 -24.75
N GLY A 129 -15.18 -4.23 -25.34
CA GLY A 129 -14.77 -3.77 -26.67
C GLY A 129 -14.45 -2.25 -26.75
N VAL A 130 -14.19 -1.61 -25.63
CA VAL A 130 -13.86 -0.16 -25.56
C VAL A 130 -12.35 -0.01 -25.62
N ASP A 131 -11.85 0.54 -26.73
CA ASP A 131 -10.42 0.87 -26.90
C ASP A 131 -10.20 2.34 -26.46
N PHE A 132 -9.43 2.53 -25.38
CA PHE A 132 -8.82 3.83 -25.08
C PHE A 132 -7.40 3.84 -25.62
N ASP A 133 -7.08 4.77 -26.49
CA ASP A 133 -5.71 4.97 -26.97
C ASP A 133 -4.85 5.53 -25.83
N ILE A 134 -4.04 4.67 -25.20
CA ILE A 134 -3.13 5.07 -24.11
C ILE A 134 -1.82 5.60 -24.69
N GLY A 135 -1.67 5.71 -25.99
CA GLY A 135 -0.47 6.22 -26.64
C GLY A 135 0.80 5.36 -26.44
N PHE A 136 0.63 4.06 -26.22
CA PHE A 136 1.77 3.14 -26.21
C PHE A 136 2.33 2.93 -27.60
N SER A 137 3.21 3.80 -28.03
CA SER A 137 3.99 3.64 -29.26
C SER A 137 5.39 3.11 -28.93
N GLY A 138 5.51 1.78 -28.85
CA GLY A 138 6.81 1.11 -28.76
C GLY A 138 6.95 0.14 -27.59
N GLY A 139 7.70 -0.95 -27.79
CA GLY A 139 7.91 -2.02 -26.81
C GLY A 139 8.62 -1.58 -25.52
N PHE A 140 9.38 -0.49 -25.54
CA PHE A 140 10.06 0.07 -24.36
C PHE A 140 9.08 0.57 -23.28
N ALA A 141 8.00 1.22 -23.66
CA ALA A 141 7.03 1.79 -22.70
C ALA A 141 6.37 0.74 -21.79
N TYR A 142 6.28 -0.51 -22.21
CA TYR A 142 5.71 -1.60 -21.42
C TYR A 142 6.58 -1.93 -20.20
N TYR A 143 7.89 -2.08 -20.36
CA TYR A 143 8.81 -2.42 -19.27
C TYR A 143 9.08 -1.23 -18.34
N ASP A 144 9.13 -0.02 -18.89
CA ASP A 144 9.32 1.21 -18.14
C ASP A 144 8.24 1.42 -17.08
N ILE A 145 7.00 1.01 -17.37
CA ILE A 145 5.91 1.03 -16.39
C ILE A 145 6.27 0.21 -15.16
N PHE A 146 6.70 -1.05 -15.34
CA PHE A 146 7.04 -1.92 -14.21
C PHE A 146 8.24 -1.39 -13.43
N ILE A 147 9.19 -0.73 -14.08
CA ILE A 147 10.35 -0.12 -13.42
C ILE A 147 9.89 1.08 -12.57
N ILE A 148 9.15 2.02 -13.15
CA ILE A 148 8.69 3.23 -12.46
C ILE A 148 7.78 2.88 -11.28
N TYR A 149 6.75 2.06 -11.53
CA TYR A 149 5.80 1.66 -10.49
C TYR A 149 6.40 0.72 -9.47
N GLY A 150 7.32 -0.14 -9.90
CA GLY A 150 8.07 -1.01 -9.02
C GLY A 150 8.94 -0.22 -8.05
N LEU A 151 9.72 0.74 -8.53
CA LEU A 151 10.54 1.60 -7.67
C LEU A 151 9.69 2.41 -6.68
N GLY A 152 8.54 2.93 -7.14
CA GLY A 152 7.62 3.66 -6.28
C GLY A 152 6.97 2.78 -5.21
N GLY A 153 6.41 1.66 -5.63
CA GLY A 153 5.81 0.70 -4.72
C GLY A 153 6.83 0.18 -3.71
N PHE A 154 8.03 -0.21 -4.18
CA PHE A 154 9.13 -0.61 -3.30
C PHE A 154 9.45 0.47 -2.25
N SER A 155 9.59 1.72 -2.66
CA SER A 155 9.94 2.82 -1.76
C SER A 155 8.90 3.01 -0.64
N ILE A 156 7.61 2.96 -0.96
CA ILE A 156 6.52 3.09 0.00
C ILE A 156 6.53 1.91 1.00
N TRP A 157 6.56 0.67 0.50
CA TRP A 157 6.56 -0.51 1.36
C TRP A 157 7.83 -0.65 2.19
N PHE A 158 8.97 -0.22 1.65
CA PHE A 158 10.24 -0.20 2.38
C PHE A 158 10.21 0.77 3.56
N VAL A 159 9.63 1.98 3.40
CA VAL A 159 9.46 2.91 4.52
C VAL A 159 8.54 2.32 5.59
N ILE A 160 7.47 1.62 5.20
CA ILE A 160 6.60 0.91 6.16
C ILE A 160 7.42 -0.13 6.94
N ILE A 161 8.28 -0.92 6.28
CA ILE A 161 9.17 -1.87 6.96
C ILE A 161 10.05 -1.16 7.98
N LEU A 162 10.65 -0.03 7.60
CA LEU A 162 11.50 0.76 8.51
C LEU A 162 10.72 1.28 9.72
N MET A 163 9.47 1.72 9.54
CA MET A 163 8.61 2.14 10.66
C MET A 163 8.35 0.98 11.62
N TYR A 164 7.95 -0.19 11.13
CA TYR A 164 7.72 -1.36 11.97
C TYR A 164 9.01 -1.90 12.60
N TRP A 165 10.14 -1.82 11.91
CA TRP A 165 11.45 -2.15 12.48
C TRP A 165 11.83 -1.18 13.61
N HIS A 166 11.57 0.11 13.44
CA HIS A 166 11.78 1.09 14.50
C HIS A 166 10.94 0.75 15.74
N ALA A 167 9.67 0.41 15.58
CA ALA A 167 8.79 -0.05 16.66
C ALA A 167 9.34 -1.33 17.31
N TYR A 168 9.82 -2.29 16.52
CA TYR A 168 10.47 -3.50 17.05
C TYR A 168 11.70 -3.19 17.90
N ASN A 169 12.55 -2.26 17.48
CA ASN A 169 13.72 -1.85 18.24
C ASN A 169 13.33 -1.20 19.57
N LYS A 170 12.19 -0.51 19.60
CA LYS A 170 11.61 0.10 20.83
C LYS A 170 10.72 -0.82 21.63
N ARG A 171 10.68 -2.13 21.35
CA ARG A 171 9.81 -3.10 22.00
C ARG A 171 9.85 -3.08 23.54
N LYS A 172 11.02 -2.79 24.14
CA LYS A 172 11.17 -2.69 25.60
C LYS A 172 10.51 -1.44 26.17
N VAL A 173 10.62 -0.31 25.47
CA VAL A 173 10.00 0.97 25.88
C VAL A 173 8.49 0.92 25.68
N LEU A 174 8.05 0.25 24.63
CA LEU A 174 6.64 0.03 24.32
C LEU A 174 6.01 -1.07 25.18
N GLU A 175 6.80 -1.82 25.95
CA GLU A 175 6.31 -2.97 26.73
C GLU A 175 5.47 -3.93 25.88
N LEU A 176 5.98 -4.29 24.68
CA LEU A 176 5.27 -5.22 23.80
C LEU A 176 5.24 -6.61 24.41
N ASP A 177 4.06 -7.21 24.49
CA ASP A 177 3.92 -8.60 24.87
C ASP A 177 4.36 -9.55 23.75
N ASN A 178 4.46 -10.84 24.05
CA ASN A 178 4.93 -11.83 23.08
C ASN A 178 4.04 -11.92 21.84
N GLN A 179 2.73 -11.73 21.98
CA GLN A 179 1.78 -11.78 20.89
C GLN A 179 1.90 -10.53 19.99
N GLU A 180 2.03 -9.35 20.59
CA GLU A 180 2.25 -8.09 19.88
C GLU A 180 3.59 -8.08 19.13
N LEU A 181 4.63 -8.66 19.75
CA LEU A 181 5.94 -8.82 19.13
C LEU A 181 5.86 -9.74 17.91
N GLU A 182 5.15 -10.87 18.05
CA GLU A 182 4.93 -11.79 16.92
C GLU A 182 4.22 -11.12 15.76
N ILE A 183 3.14 -10.39 16.01
CA ILE A 183 2.40 -9.64 14.99
C ILE A 183 3.29 -8.57 14.33
N THR A 184 4.16 -7.92 15.09
CA THR A 184 5.12 -6.93 14.56
C THR A 184 6.09 -7.58 13.59
N VAL A 185 6.68 -8.71 13.97
CA VAL A 185 7.59 -9.49 13.12
C VAL A 185 6.86 -10.01 11.87
N ASP A 186 5.65 -10.53 12.04
CA ASP A 186 4.83 -11.01 10.91
C ASP A 186 4.52 -9.91 9.91
N THR A 187 4.24 -8.70 10.40
CA THR A 187 4.01 -7.54 9.52
C THR A 187 5.28 -7.17 8.75
N ILE A 188 6.45 -7.19 9.41
CA ILE A 188 7.74 -6.94 8.75
C ILE A 188 8.01 -8.02 7.68
N LEU A 189 7.82 -9.29 8.01
CA LEU A 189 8.04 -10.40 7.08
C LEU A 189 7.10 -10.31 5.87
N ALA A 190 5.81 -10.09 6.08
CA ALA A 190 4.84 -9.95 4.99
C ALA A 190 5.21 -8.81 4.04
N ASN A 191 5.55 -7.63 4.57
CA ASN A 191 5.96 -6.48 3.77
C ASN A 191 7.31 -6.73 3.06
N SER A 192 8.23 -7.49 3.68
CA SER A 192 9.50 -7.87 3.05
C SER A 192 9.29 -8.82 1.86
N VAL A 193 8.32 -9.73 1.94
CA VAL A 193 7.92 -10.58 0.80
C VAL A 193 7.39 -9.71 -0.33
N VAL A 194 6.52 -8.74 -0.04
CA VAL A 194 6.00 -7.79 -1.04
C VAL A 194 7.15 -7.04 -1.71
N CYS A 195 8.08 -6.46 -0.93
CA CYS A 195 9.25 -5.77 -1.47
C CYS A 195 10.11 -6.68 -2.35
N SER A 196 10.32 -7.94 -1.95
CA SER A 196 11.11 -8.90 -2.71
C SER A 196 10.48 -9.22 -4.07
N VAL A 197 9.15 -9.39 -4.11
CA VAL A 197 8.41 -9.62 -5.36
C VAL A 197 8.48 -8.38 -6.27
N ILE A 198 8.36 -7.18 -5.71
CA ILE A 198 8.47 -5.93 -6.48
C ILE A 198 9.88 -5.80 -7.09
N ILE A 199 10.93 -6.05 -6.31
CA ILE A 199 12.32 -6.01 -6.82
C ILE A 199 12.49 -7.03 -7.95
N LEU A 200 11.98 -8.25 -7.77
CA LEU A 200 12.07 -9.28 -8.81
C LEU A 200 11.30 -8.87 -10.07
N SER A 201 10.14 -8.24 -9.93
CA SER A 201 9.38 -7.67 -11.06
C SER A 201 10.21 -6.63 -11.82
N VAL A 202 10.87 -5.71 -11.11
CA VAL A 202 11.74 -4.69 -11.72
C VAL A 202 12.92 -5.33 -12.45
N ILE A 203 13.56 -6.34 -11.84
CA ILE A 203 14.66 -7.08 -12.46
C ILE A 203 14.18 -7.74 -13.77
N LEU A 204 13.03 -8.44 -13.73
CA LEU A 204 12.46 -9.08 -14.92
C LEU A 204 12.09 -8.06 -16.01
N ALA A 205 11.65 -6.86 -15.62
CA ALA A 205 11.37 -5.78 -16.56
C ALA A 205 12.66 -5.26 -17.23
N ILE A 206 13.75 -5.09 -16.49
CA ILE A 206 15.06 -4.68 -17.02
C ILE A 206 15.60 -5.70 -18.03
N PHE A 207 15.36 -6.99 -17.80
CA PHE A 207 15.75 -8.07 -18.72
C PHE A 207 14.73 -8.33 -19.83
N GLU A 208 13.70 -7.49 -19.96
CA GLU A 208 12.64 -7.61 -20.98
C GLU A 208 11.99 -9.02 -21.04
N ALA A 209 11.74 -9.61 -19.88
CA ALA A 209 11.28 -10.99 -19.71
C ALA A 209 9.79 -11.21 -20.12
N GLY A 210 9.30 -10.58 -21.17
CA GLY A 210 7.94 -10.74 -21.69
C GLY A 210 6.87 -10.32 -20.67
N HIS A 211 5.92 -11.22 -20.38
CA HIS A 211 4.80 -10.91 -19.46
C HIS A 211 5.11 -11.20 -17.97
N TRP A 212 6.27 -11.76 -17.67
CA TRP A 212 6.65 -12.17 -16.32
C TRP A 212 6.66 -11.02 -15.28
N PRO A 213 7.11 -9.78 -15.61
CA PRO A 213 7.10 -8.67 -14.66
C PRO A 213 5.72 -8.40 -14.03
N GLY A 214 4.65 -8.54 -14.84
CA GLY A 214 3.27 -8.39 -14.32
C GLY A 214 2.75 -9.65 -13.62
N MET A 215 3.05 -10.84 -14.15
CA MET A 215 2.51 -12.10 -13.61
C MET A 215 3.03 -12.43 -12.21
N ILE A 216 4.24 -11.98 -11.87
CA ILE A 216 4.86 -12.31 -10.58
C ILE A 216 4.08 -11.75 -9.38
N TYR A 217 3.30 -10.68 -9.55
CA TYR A 217 2.46 -10.11 -8.49
C TYR A 217 1.37 -11.08 -8.01
N LEU A 218 0.94 -12.04 -8.85
CA LEU A 218 -0.01 -13.08 -8.46
C LEU A 218 0.54 -14.01 -7.38
N PHE A 219 1.86 -14.12 -7.28
CA PHE A 219 2.53 -14.95 -6.29
C PHE A 219 2.68 -14.30 -4.91
N ILE A 220 2.33 -13.01 -4.73
CA ILE A 220 2.44 -12.33 -3.43
C ILE A 220 1.67 -13.09 -2.36
N THR A 221 0.39 -13.38 -2.59
CA THR A 221 -0.46 -14.07 -1.60
C THR A 221 0.04 -15.48 -1.27
N PRO A 222 0.34 -16.36 -2.25
CA PRO A 222 0.93 -17.66 -1.97
C PRO A 222 2.27 -17.60 -1.21
N LEU A 223 3.14 -16.63 -1.56
CA LEU A 223 4.43 -16.47 -0.89
C LEU A 223 4.29 -16.01 0.56
N ILE A 224 3.37 -15.10 0.85
CA ILE A 224 3.06 -14.69 2.22
C ILE A 224 2.56 -15.90 3.04
N PHE A 225 1.63 -16.70 2.49
CA PHE A 225 1.16 -17.93 3.14
C PHE A 225 2.29 -18.92 3.40
N LEU A 226 3.16 -19.14 2.41
CA LEU A 226 4.30 -20.03 2.54
C LEU A 226 5.26 -19.54 3.64
N THR A 227 5.51 -18.24 3.72
CA THR A 227 6.39 -17.64 4.73
C THR A 227 5.88 -17.90 6.14
N PHE A 228 4.58 -17.71 6.38
CA PHE A 228 3.97 -17.99 7.68
C PHE A 228 3.97 -19.48 8.00
N TYR A 229 3.64 -20.33 7.04
CA TYR A 229 3.71 -21.79 7.21
C TYR A 229 5.11 -22.29 7.60
N LEU A 230 6.15 -21.77 6.92
CA LEU A 230 7.54 -22.12 7.24
C LEU A 230 7.97 -21.61 8.62
N LYS A 231 7.55 -20.40 8.99
CA LYS A 231 7.79 -19.84 10.33
C LYS A 231 7.22 -20.76 11.41
N ASP A 232 5.94 -21.12 11.30
CA ASP A 232 5.25 -21.97 12.28
C ASP A 232 5.92 -23.34 12.39
N LYS A 233 6.36 -23.91 11.28
CA LYS A 233 7.08 -25.20 11.27
C LYS A 233 8.45 -25.13 11.95
N VAL A 234 9.20 -24.05 11.75
CA VAL A 234 10.50 -23.84 12.39
C VAL A 234 10.34 -23.69 13.91
N PHE A 235 9.35 -22.93 14.36
CA PHE A 235 9.07 -22.76 15.79
C PHE A 235 8.51 -24.01 16.46
N SER A 236 7.76 -24.84 15.74
CA SER A 236 7.26 -26.13 16.24
C SER A 236 8.37 -27.16 16.44
N ASN A 237 9.42 -27.14 15.61
CA ASN A 237 10.55 -28.07 15.70
C ASN A 237 11.62 -27.64 16.74
N SER A 238 11.51 -26.43 17.30
CA SER A 238 12.44 -25.91 18.31
C SER A 238 11.94 -26.05 19.76
N LYS A 239 10.75 -26.61 19.94
CA LYS A 239 10.17 -27.02 21.24
C LYS A 239 10.29 -28.52 21.44
#